data_0f603d2b690b258ac44c337d9eafa256
#
_entry.id   0f603d2b690b258ac44c337d9eafa256
#
_cell.length_a   1.000
_cell.length_b   1.000
_cell.length_c   1.000
_cell.angle_alpha   90.00
_cell.angle_beta   90.00
_cell.angle_gamma   90.00
#
_symmetry.space_group_name_H-M   'P 1'
#
loop_
_entity.id
_entity.type
_entity.pdbx_description
1 polymer ?
#
loop_
_entity_poly.entity_id
_entity_poly.type
_entity_poly.pdbx_seq_one_letter_code
_entity_poly.pdbx_strand_id
1 'polypeptide(L)'
;MKKIIFILLLAINSAYALSQDPVGIFVCKNGRIDFISDAPLELIKASNAKLSGVLNLNDRAFSFTVPVKAFEGFNSSLQRVHFNEDYMETEIHPNSTFKGRIIEEVDLTVPGKYNVRAKGKLNIHGIEIDRIIRCDLDVKSDQISAGGEFTVFVADHNITIPSILNQKIATEIKVNVKLTLLPSAR
;
A
#
# COMPACT_ATOMS: atom_id res chain seq x y z
N MET A 1 -30.68 -66.12 33.28
CA MET A 1 -29.69 -65.67 32.31
C MET A 1 -30.01 -64.21 32.01
N LYS A 2 -29.32 -63.30 32.65
CA LYS A 2 -29.49 -61.79 32.51
C LYS A 2 -28.44 -61.29 31.52
N LYS A 3 -28.87 -60.79 30.37
CA LYS A 3 -27.99 -60.12 29.40
C LYS A 3 -27.78 -58.69 29.83
N ILE A 4 -26.55 -58.32 30.17
CA ILE A 4 -26.12 -56.96 30.48
C ILE A 4 -25.75 -56.32 29.14
N ILE A 5 -26.51 -55.29 28.74
CA ILE A 5 -26.22 -54.47 27.56
C ILE A 5 -25.31 -53.35 28.04
N PHE A 6 -24.03 -53.33 27.56
CA PHE A 6 -23.04 -52.30 27.83
C PHE A 6 -23.21 -51.19 26.77
N ILE A 7 -23.83 -50.09 27.14
CA ILE A 7 -23.95 -48.92 26.27
C ILE A 7 -22.65 -48.12 26.36
N LEU A 8 -21.87 -48.19 25.29
CA LEU A 8 -20.64 -47.37 25.14
C LEU A 8 -21.02 -45.95 24.74
N LEU A 9 -20.97 -45.01 25.70
CA LEU A 9 -21.19 -43.58 25.43
C LEU A 9 -19.93 -43.02 24.76
N LEU A 10 -19.97 -42.84 23.43
CA LEU A 10 -18.92 -42.18 22.67
C LEU A 10 -19.08 -40.68 22.85
N ALA A 11 -18.29 -40.07 23.76
CA ALA A 11 -18.21 -38.60 23.93
C ALA A 11 -17.46 -38.02 22.73
N ILE A 12 -18.18 -37.43 21.80
CA ILE A 12 -17.61 -36.65 20.70
C ILE A 12 -17.18 -35.31 21.26
N ASN A 13 -15.90 -35.19 21.62
CA ASN A 13 -15.27 -33.92 21.91
C ASN A 13 -15.08 -33.17 20.58
N SER A 14 -16.06 -32.37 20.19
CA SER A 14 -15.90 -31.37 19.14
C SER A 14 -14.99 -30.27 19.66
N ALA A 15 -13.71 -30.37 19.39
CA ALA A 15 -12.77 -29.28 19.58
C ALA A 15 -13.14 -28.18 18.59
N TYR A 16 -13.88 -27.17 19.04
CA TYR A 16 -14.02 -25.92 18.31
C TYR A 16 -12.64 -25.27 18.28
N ALA A 17 -11.95 -25.39 17.17
CA ALA A 17 -10.79 -24.55 16.88
C ALA A 17 -11.30 -23.11 16.77
N LEU A 18 -11.18 -22.35 17.85
CA LEU A 18 -11.33 -20.89 17.83
C LEU A 18 -10.22 -20.37 16.92
N SER A 19 -10.57 -20.09 15.68
CA SER A 19 -9.72 -19.29 14.80
C SER A 19 -9.52 -17.95 15.50
N GLN A 20 -8.37 -17.77 16.13
CA GLN A 20 -7.99 -16.46 16.66
C GLN A 20 -7.68 -15.60 15.45
N ASP A 21 -8.61 -14.69 15.12
CA ASP A 21 -8.32 -13.63 14.17
C ASP A 21 -7.04 -12.91 14.61
N PRO A 22 -6.15 -12.58 13.69
CA PRO A 22 -4.88 -11.94 14.03
C PRO A 22 -5.17 -10.57 14.63
N VAL A 23 -5.15 -10.51 15.96
CA VAL A 23 -5.25 -9.25 16.72
C VAL A 23 -4.11 -8.35 16.25
N GLY A 24 -4.45 -7.14 15.77
CA GLY A 24 -3.45 -6.16 15.34
C GLY A 24 -3.28 -6.00 13.84
N ILE A 25 -4.09 -6.65 13.01
CA ILE A 25 -4.10 -6.40 11.56
C ILE A 25 -5.08 -5.29 11.22
N PHE A 26 -4.56 -4.26 10.56
CA PHE A 26 -5.33 -3.14 10.03
C PHE A 26 -5.26 -3.13 8.51
N VAL A 27 -6.39 -2.85 7.85
CA VAL A 27 -6.55 -2.95 6.39
C VAL A 27 -6.99 -1.61 5.81
N CYS A 28 -6.31 -1.18 4.75
CA CYS A 28 -6.75 -0.10 3.87
C CYS A 28 -7.34 -0.69 2.58
N LYS A 29 -8.55 -0.28 2.20
CA LYS A 29 -9.21 -0.71 0.94
C LYS A 29 -9.25 0.39 -0.12
N ASN A 30 -9.27 1.65 0.29
CA ASN A 30 -9.48 2.81 -0.59
C ASN A 30 -8.59 3.98 -0.13
N GLY A 31 -7.29 3.77 -0.10
CA GLY A 31 -6.33 4.84 0.10
C GLY A 31 -6.15 5.65 -1.18
N ARG A 32 -5.64 6.86 -1.03
CA ARG A 32 -5.37 7.79 -2.13
C ARG A 32 -3.87 7.97 -2.31
N ILE A 33 -3.43 7.93 -3.55
CA ILE A 33 -2.09 8.32 -3.96
C ILE A 33 -2.21 9.34 -5.10
N ASP A 34 -1.49 10.43 -4.98
CA ASP A 34 -1.40 11.48 -5.98
C ASP A 34 0.05 11.60 -6.43
N PHE A 35 0.27 11.88 -7.71
CA PHE A 35 1.59 12.28 -8.17
C PHE A 35 1.55 13.58 -8.96
N ILE A 36 2.70 14.26 -8.97
CA ILE A 36 2.93 15.51 -9.70
C ILE A 36 4.24 15.39 -10.47
N SER A 37 4.16 15.56 -11.78
CA SER A 37 5.28 15.84 -12.68
C SER A 37 5.28 17.34 -12.98
N ASP A 38 6.23 18.06 -12.41
CA ASP A 38 6.35 19.52 -12.47
C ASP A 38 7.53 19.86 -13.40
N ALA A 39 7.25 19.95 -14.69
CA ALA A 39 8.25 20.26 -15.71
C ALA A 39 8.14 21.73 -16.17
N PRO A 40 9.18 22.32 -16.79
CA PRO A 40 9.21 23.72 -17.14
C PRO A 40 8.04 24.21 -18.01
N LEU A 41 7.55 23.36 -18.90
CA LEU A 41 6.47 23.73 -19.84
C LEU A 41 5.14 23.06 -19.53
N GLU A 42 5.12 22.07 -18.62
CA GLU A 42 3.90 21.31 -18.37
C GLU A 42 3.84 20.79 -16.94
N LEU A 43 2.70 20.99 -16.29
CA LEU A 43 2.37 20.44 -15.00
C LEU A 43 1.36 19.30 -15.20
N ILE A 44 1.79 18.06 -14.90
CA ILE A 44 0.93 16.90 -14.98
C ILE A 44 0.60 16.44 -13.56
N LYS A 45 -0.68 16.20 -13.29
CA LYS A 45 -1.16 15.64 -12.03
C LYS A 45 -2.03 14.45 -12.32
N ALA A 46 -1.87 13.40 -11.52
CA ALA A 46 -2.81 12.30 -11.54
C ALA A 46 -3.01 11.74 -10.13
N SER A 47 -4.13 11.09 -9.93
CA SER A 47 -4.53 10.52 -8.65
C SER A 47 -5.14 9.15 -8.81
N ASN A 48 -5.01 8.33 -7.77
CA ASN A 48 -5.55 6.98 -7.72
C ASN A 48 -6.16 6.74 -6.34
N ALA A 49 -7.44 6.36 -6.30
CA ALA A 49 -8.18 6.08 -5.07
C ALA A 49 -8.31 4.57 -4.78
N LYS A 50 -7.49 3.72 -5.42
CA LYS A 50 -7.52 2.27 -5.26
C LYS A 50 -6.27 1.72 -4.55
N LEU A 51 -5.54 2.56 -3.83
CA LEU A 51 -4.48 2.11 -2.96
C LEU A 51 -5.07 1.20 -1.87
N SER A 52 -4.52 0.00 -1.75
CA SER A 52 -4.95 -0.97 -0.74
C SER A 52 -3.74 -1.58 -0.04
N GLY A 53 -3.95 -2.14 1.14
CA GLY A 53 -2.87 -2.78 1.86
C GLY A 53 -3.19 -3.08 3.30
N VAL A 54 -2.18 -3.55 4.01
CA VAL A 54 -2.27 -3.99 5.40
C VAL A 54 -1.11 -3.44 6.22
N LEU A 55 -1.38 -3.22 7.51
CA LEU A 55 -0.39 -2.95 8.55
C LEU A 55 -0.65 -3.92 9.72
N ASN A 56 0.38 -4.66 10.11
CA ASN A 56 0.38 -5.48 11.29
C ASN A 56 1.01 -4.69 12.44
N LEU A 57 0.27 -4.41 13.49
CA LEU A 57 0.76 -3.63 14.64
C LEU A 57 1.76 -4.40 15.49
N ASN A 58 1.69 -5.75 15.51
CA ASN A 58 2.53 -6.58 16.38
C ASN A 58 4.01 -6.54 15.98
N ASP A 59 4.26 -6.60 14.67
CA ASP A 59 5.61 -6.58 14.10
C ASP A 59 5.89 -5.34 13.27
N ARG A 60 4.91 -4.44 13.14
CA ARG A 60 4.96 -3.20 12.36
C ARG A 60 5.23 -3.40 10.87
N ALA A 61 4.99 -4.62 10.38
CA ALA A 61 5.11 -4.93 8.97
C ALA A 61 3.93 -4.36 8.17
N PHE A 62 4.21 -3.92 6.96
CA PHE A 62 3.19 -3.42 6.04
C PHE A 62 3.37 -3.96 4.62
N SER A 63 2.27 -3.98 3.88
CA SER A 63 2.27 -4.26 2.45
C SER A 63 1.16 -3.46 1.79
N PHE A 64 1.54 -2.54 0.89
CA PHE A 64 0.62 -1.70 0.12
C PHE A 64 0.77 -1.98 -1.37
N THR A 65 -0.33 -1.86 -2.08
CA THR A 65 -0.42 -2.09 -3.54
C THR A 65 -1.34 -1.05 -4.17
N VAL A 66 -0.95 -0.54 -5.33
CA VAL A 66 -1.76 0.35 -6.15
C VAL A 66 -1.81 -0.16 -7.59
N PRO A 67 -3.02 -0.36 -8.18
CA PRO A 67 -3.15 -0.71 -9.60
C PRO A 67 -2.82 0.51 -10.46
N VAL A 68 -1.73 0.46 -11.24
CA VAL A 68 -1.19 1.61 -11.97
C VAL A 68 -2.16 2.16 -13.02
N LYS A 69 -2.88 1.28 -13.71
CA LYS A 69 -3.87 1.66 -14.74
C LYS A 69 -5.04 2.51 -14.21
N ALA A 70 -5.24 2.53 -12.89
CA ALA A 70 -6.32 3.28 -12.23
C ALA A 70 -5.98 4.76 -11.91
N PHE A 71 -4.81 5.25 -12.34
CA PHE A 71 -4.51 6.68 -12.24
C PHE A 71 -5.37 7.50 -13.22
N GLU A 72 -5.91 8.63 -12.71
CA GLU A 72 -6.81 9.55 -13.41
C GLU A 72 -6.39 11.00 -13.14
N GLY A 73 -6.93 11.96 -13.93
CA GLY A 73 -6.68 13.39 -13.74
C GLY A 73 -5.58 13.97 -14.63
N PHE A 74 -5.11 13.21 -15.61
CA PHE A 74 -4.18 13.71 -16.64
C PHE A 74 -4.78 14.87 -17.44
N ASN A 75 -3.93 15.71 -18.02
CA ASN A 75 -4.35 16.85 -18.84
C ASN A 75 -5.11 16.43 -20.11
N SER A 76 -4.88 15.19 -20.61
CA SER A 76 -5.61 14.63 -21.74
C SER A 76 -5.69 13.09 -21.66
N SER A 77 -6.63 12.51 -22.42
CA SER A 77 -6.74 11.05 -22.58
C SER A 77 -5.50 10.45 -23.22
N LEU A 78 -4.90 11.14 -24.20
CA LEU A 78 -3.69 10.71 -24.85
C LEU A 78 -2.50 10.64 -23.88
N GLN A 79 -2.39 11.61 -22.99
CA GLN A 79 -1.36 11.62 -21.94
C GLN A 79 -1.51 10.42 -20.98
N ARG A 80 -2.76 10.04 -20.66
CA ARG A 80 -3.05 8.84 -19.88
C ARG A 80 -2.67 7.55 -20.65
N VAL A 81 -2.90 7.51 -21.97
CA VAL A 81 -2.49 6.38 -22.82
C VAL A 81 -0.96 6.23 -22.77
N HIS A 82 -0.22 7.31 -23.04
CA HIS A 82 1.25 7.28 -22.97
C HIS A 82 1.77 6.89 -21.57
N PHE A 83 1.14 7.38 -20.51
CA PHE A 83 1.49 6.96 -19.13
C PHE A 83 1.36 5.44 -18.97
N ASN A 84 0.27 4.85 -19.44
CA ASN A 84 0.02 3.43 -19.27
C ASN A 84 0.86 2.54 -20.20
N GLU A 85 1.05 2.96 -21.44
CA GLU A 85 1.65 2.12 -22.49
C GLU A 85 3.15 2.34 -22.63
N ASP A 86 3.60 3.60 -22.65
CA ASP A 86 5.00 3.94 -22.98
C ASP A 86 5.88 4.09 -21.74
N TYR A 87 5.32 4.54 -20.60
CA TYR A 87 6.12 4.82 -19.39
C TYR A 87 5.97 3.75 -18.30
N MET A 88 4.75 3.28 -18.07
CA MET A 88 4.49 2.34 -16.97
C MET A 88 4.27 0.91 -17.44
N GLU A 89 4.10 0.69 -18.74
CA GLU A 89 3.87 -0.62 -19.36
C GLU A 89 2.89 -1.47 -18.54
N THR A 90 1.69 -0.89 -18.26
CA THR A 90 0.76 -1.42 -17.24
C THR A 90 0.21 -2.81 -17.54
N GLU A 91 0.32 -3.30 -18.77
CA GLU A 91 -0.01 -4.69 -19.13
C GLU A 91 1.06 -5.67 -18.61
N ILE A 92 2.31 -5.23 -18.47
CA ILE A 92 3.44 -6.03 -17.96
C ILE A 92 3.62 -5.78 -16.46
N HIS A 93 3.49 -4.51 -16.03
CA HIS A 93 3.68 -4.05 -14.66
C HIS A 93 2.39 -3.44 -14.08
N PRO A 94 1.34 -4.26 -13.84
CA PRO A 94 0.00 -3.75 -13.51
C PRO A 94 -0.08 -3.06 -12.15
N ASN A 95 0.86 -3.35 -11.24
CA ASN A 95 0.82 -2.84 -9.88
C ASN A 95 2.17 -2.25 -9.45
N SER A 96 2.12 -1.15 -8.70
CA SER A 96 3.24 -0.71 -7.87
C SER A 96 3.00 -1.14 -6.42
N THR A 97 4.07 -1.50 -5.70
CA THR A 97 3.97 -2.00 -4.33
C THR A 97 5.01 -1.38 -3.42
N PHE A 98 4.65 -1.23 -2.12
CA PHE A 98 5.61 -0.90 -1.08
C PHE A 98 5.43 -1.85 0.09
N LYS A 99 6.47 -2.63 0.40
CA LYS A 99 6.44 -3.67 1.42
C LYS A 99 7.62 -3.51 2.36
N GLY A 100 7.38 -3.56 3.65
CA GLY A 100 8.45 -3.36 4.62
C GLY A 100 7.96 -3.31 6.05
N ARG A 101 8.66 -2.50 6.84
CA ARG A 101 8.40 -2.35 8.28
C ARG A 101 8.62 -0.91 8.72
N ILE A 102 7.87 -0.46 9.71
CA ILE A 102 8.15 0.78 10.46
C ILE A 102 9.39 0.54 11.32
N ILE A 103 10.36 1.47 11.24
CA ILE A 103 11.67 1.33 11.91
C ILE A 103 11.55 1.61 13.42
N GLU A 104 10.77 2.64 13.78
CA GLU A 104 10.62 3.08 15.16
C GLU A 104 9.94 1.99 16.01
N GLU A 105 10.48 1.76 17.21
CA GLU A 105 9.90 0.86 18.20
C GLU A 105 8.79 1.56 18.98
N VAL A 106 7.71 1.88 18.28
CA VAL A 106 6.52 2.52 18.85
C VAL A 106 5.40 1.50 19.04
N ASP A 107 4.64 1.67 20.10
CA ASP A 107 3.43 0.89 20.34
C ASP A 107 2.24 1.56 19.64
N LEU A 108 1.90 1.04 18.45
CA LEU A 108 0.79 1.53 17.65
C LEU A 108 -0.59 1.06 18.15
N THR A 109 -0.67 0.35 19.27
CA THR A 109 -1.94 0.05 19.96
C THR A 109 -2.38 1.21 20.85
N VAL A 110 -1.48 2.12 21.18
CA VAL A 110 -1.76 3.32 21.98
C VAL A 110 -2.22 4.45 21.06
N PRO A 111 -3.41 5.06 21.30
CA PRO A 111 -3.85 6.23 20.53
C PRO A 111 -2.87 7.40 20.64
N GLY A 112 -2.60 8.07 19.52
CA GLY A 112 -1.67 9.20 19.49
C GLY A 112 -1.22 9.54 18.08
N LYS A 113 -0.41 10.59 17.97
CA LYS A 113 0.24 11.00 16.72
C LYS A 113 1.69 10.58 16.73
N TYR A 114 2.11 9.90 15.69
CA TYR A 114 3.45 9.36 15.54
C TYR A 114 4.06 9.83 14.23
N ASN A 115 5.30 10.30 14.27
CA ASN A 115 6.11 10.51 13.09
C ASN A 115 7.09 9.33 12.99
N VAL A 116 6.97 8.54 11.94
CA VAL A 116 7.70 7.28 11.77
C VAL A 116 8.36 7.19 10.40
N ARG A 117 9.31 6.25 10.27
CA ARG A 117 9.96 5.92 9.01
C ARG A 117 9.56 4.51 8.57
N ALA A 118 8.92 4.43 7.43
CA ALA A 118 8.63 3.18 6.75
C ALA A 118 9.84 2.79 5.89
N LYS A 119 10.55 1.71 6.27
CA LYS A 119 11.65 1.14 5.48
C LYS A 119 11.16 -0.09 4.75
N GLY A 120 11.39 -0.15 3.45
CA GLY A 120 10.93 -1.29 2.66
C GLY A 120 11.38 -1.23 1.21
N LYS A 121 10.88 -2.20 0.43
CA LYS A 121 11.08 -2.30 -1.00
C LYS A 121 9.93 -1.64 -1.74
N LEU A 122 10.24 -0.60 -2.50
CA LEU A 122 9.33 0.09 -3.40
C LEU A 122 9.52 -0.50 -4.80
N ASN A 123 8.46 -1.13 -5.31
CA ASN A 123 8.42 -1.64 -6.69
C ASN A 123 7.60 -0.69 -7.56
N ILE A 124 8.23 -0.16 -8.58
CA ILE A 124 7.62 0.64 -9.65
C ILE A 124 8.19 0.11 -10.97
N HIS A 125 7.33 -0.09 -11.98
CA HIS A 125 7.74 -0.57 -13.30
C HIS A 125 8.61 -1.85 -13.23
N GLY A 126 8.28 -2.77 -12.30
CA GLY A 126 9.00 -4.02 -12.09
C GLY A 126 10.34 -3.90 -11.35
N ILE A 127 10.84 -2.69 -11.09
CA ILE A 127 12.12 -2.47 -10.41
C ILE A 127 11.90 -2.22 -8.93
N GLU A 128 12.54 -3.04 -8.09
CA GLU A 128 12.50 -2.91 -6.63
C GLU A 128 13.70 -2.11 -6.11
N ILE A 129 13.42 -1.08 -5.33
CA ILE A 129 14.43 -0.23 -4.68
C ILE A 129 14.17 -0.15 -3.18
N ASP A 130 15.21 -0.22 -2.38
CA ASP A 130 15.12 0.02 -0.95
C ASP A 130 14.86 1.49 -0.67
N ARG A 131 13.77 1.80 0.04
CA ARG A 131 13.35 3.15 0.37
C ARG A 131 13.05 3.31 1.85
N ILE A 132 13.30 4.50 2.35
CA ILE A 132 12.85 4.96 3.66
C ILE A 132 11.96 6.17 3.43
N ILE A 133 10.68 6.07 3.80
CA ILE A 133 9.67 7.11 3.63
C ILE A 133 9.23 7.57 5.02
N ARG A 134 9.26 8.88 5.27
CA ARG A 134 8.69 9.46 6.49
C ARG A 134 7.17 9.49 6.37
N CYS A 135 6.51 9.07 7.43
CA CYS A 135 5.06 8.98 7.51
C CYS A 135 4.55 9.57 8.82
N ASP A 136 3.46 10.30 8.73
CA ASP A 136 2.68 10.75 9.88
C ASP A 136 1.53 9.77 10.09
N LEU A 137 1.40 9.26 11.30
CA LEU A 137 0.31 8.38 11.72
C LEU A 137 -0.53 9.10 12.77
N ASP A 138 -1.85 9.06 12.61
CA ASP A 138 -2.84 9.43 13.65
C ASP A 138 -3.60 8.16 14.05
N VAL A 139 -3.19 7.58 15.18
CA VAL A 139 -3.73 6.32 15.72
C VAL A 139 -4.88 6.64 16.65
N LYS A 140 -6.04 6.06 16.36
CA LYS A 140 -7.23 6.07 17.20
C LYS A 140 -7.62 4.64 17.56
N SER A 141 -8.59 4.49 18.48
CA SER A 141 -9.07 3.18 18.92
C SER A 141 -9.67 2.31 17.81
N ASP A 142 -10.24 2.93 16.78
CA ASP A 142 -11.02 2.31 15.72
C ASP A 142 -10.40 2.46 14.32
N GLN A 143 -9.37 3.30 14.17
CA GLN A 143 -8.72 3.54 12.88
C GLN A 143 -7.32 4.12 13.01
N ILE A 144 -6.51 3.96 11.97
CA ILE A 144 -5.22 4.62 11.81
C ILE A 144 -5.25 5.41 10.50
N SER A 145 -5.10 6.73 10.58
CA SER A 145 -4.86 7.55 9.41
C SER A 145 -3.35 7.68 9.18
N ALA A 146 -2.91 7.49 7.95
CA ALA A 146 -1.50 7.59 7.59
C ALA A 146 -1.32 8.49 6.36
N GLY A 147 -0.24 9.26 6.35
CA GLY A 147 0.17 10.09 5.23
C GLY A 147 1.68 10.16 5.08
N GLY A 148 2.13 10.43 3.85
CA GLY A 148 3.54 10.58 3.56
C GLY A 148 3.78 11.19 2.20
N GLU A 149 4.91 11.90 2.06
CA GLU A 149 5.36 12.48 0.80
C GLU A 149 6.77 12.00 0.49
N PHE A 150 7.01 11.70 -0.79
CA PHE A 150 8.32 11.29 -1.25
C PHE A 150 8.50 11.60 -2.74
N THR A 151 9.74 11.54 -3.20
CA THR A 151 10.09 11.73 -4.61
C THR A 151 10.50 10.41 -5.23
N VAL A 152 10.05 10.17 -6.45
CA VAL A 152 10.46 9.06 -7.32
C VAL A 152 11.29 9.64 -8.46
N PHE A 153 12.51 9.12 -8.63
CA PHE A 153 13.32 9.39 -9.82
C PHE A 153 12.98 8.35 -10.88
N VAL A 154 12.48 8.78 -12.02
CA VAL A 154 12.01 7.86 -13.07
C VAL A 154 13.12 6.95 -13.59
N ALA A 155 14.36 7.47 -13.66
CA ALA A 155 15.53 6.71 -14.09
C ALA A 155 15.87 5.54 -13.15
N ASP A 156 15.60 5.66 -11.85
CA ASP A 156 15.83 4.59 -10.87
C ASP A 156 14.96 3.36 -11.16
N HIS A 157 13.86 3.55 -11.89
CA HIS A 157 12.89 2.51 -12.24
C HIS A 157 12.91 2.14 -13.73
N ASN A 158 14.02 2.44 -14.45
CA ASN A 158 14.19 2.18 -15.87
C ASN A 158 13.13 2.83 -16.77
N ILE A 159 12.49 3.91 -16.30
CA ILE A 159 11.54 4.68 -17.09
C ILE A 159 12.30 5.75 -17.86
N THR A 160 12.30 5.63 -19.20
CA THR A 160 13.02 6.55 -20.08
C THR A 160 12.09 7.63 -20.60
N ILE A 161 12.46 8.91 -20.39
CA ILE A 161 11.78 10.06 -20.99
C ILE A 161 12.57 10.48 -22.24
N PRO A 162 11.95 10.47 -23.45
CA PRO A 162 12.59 10.97 -24.64
C PRO A 162 13.06 12.41 -24.49
N SER A 163 14.26 12.75 -24.96
CA SER A 163 14.89 14.07 -24.76
C SER A 163 14.02 15.25 -25.23
N ILE A 164 13.21 15.04 -26.29
CA ILE A 164 12.28 16.05 -26.80
C ILE A 164 11.16 16.39 -25.80
N LEU A 165 10.90 15.52 -24.81
CA LEU A 165 9.85 15.67 -23.79
C LEU A 165 10.41 16.13 -22.43
N ASN A 166 11.73 16.36 -22.27
CA ASN A 166 12.34 16.75 -21.01
C ASN A 166 11.82 18.08 -20.44
N GLN A 167 11.24 18.94 -21.27
CA GLN A 167 10.62 20.18 -20.82
C GLN A 167 9.13 20.01 -20.46
N LYS A 168 8.52 18.85 -20.74
CA LYS A 168 7.10 18.55 -20.50
C LYS A 168 6.87 17.46 -19.47
N ILE A 169 7.87 16.62 -19.21
CA ILE A 169 7.79 15.55 -18.23
C ILE A 169 9.00 15.67 -17.30
N ALA A 170 8.74 15.80 -16.00
CA ALA A 170 9.80 15.88 -15.00
C ALA A 170 10.47 14.50 -14.80
N THR A 171 11.76 14.50 -14.51
CA THR A 171 12.52 13.30 -14.13
C THR A 171 12.34 12.94 -12.65
N GLU A 172 11.84 13.89 -11.85
CA GLU A 172 11.55 13.76 -10.41
C GLU A 172 10.04 13.91 -10.21
N ILE A 173 9.40 12.84 -9.78
CA ILE A 173 7.97 12.80 -9.56
C ILE A 173 7.67 12.92 -8.08
N LYS A 174 6.95 13.97 -7.68
CA LYS A 174 6.47 14.14 -6.30
C LYS A 174 5.27 13.25 -6.07
N VAL A 175 5.30 12.46 -5.01
CA VAL A 175 4.22 11.53 -4.66
C VAL A 175 3.70 11.87 -3.27
N ASN A 176 2.38 11.95 -3.13
CA ASN A 176 1.67 12.15 -1.86
C ASN A 176 0.73 10.95 -1.62
N VAL A 177 0.77 10.38 -0.44
CA VAL A 177 -0.07 9.25 -0.04
C VAL A 177 -0.90 9.64 1.17
N LYS A 178 -2.20 9.30 1.13
CA LYS A 178 -3.14 9.42 2.25
C LYS A 178 -3.99 8.17 2.32
N LEU A 179 -4.04 7.55 3.47
CA LEU A 179 -4.84 6.35 3.65
C LEU A 179 -5.41 6.26 5.07
N THR A 180 -6.50 5.51 5.19
CA THR A 180 -7.09 5.13 6.46
C THR A 180 -7.12 3.62 6.54
N LEU A 181 -6.59 3.09 7.63
CA LEU A 181 -6.58 1.68 7.95
C LEU A 181 -7.64 1.43 9.02
N LEU A 182 -8.45 0.42 8.81
CA LEU A 182 -9.46 -0.06 9.76
C LEU A 182 -9.06 -1.44 10.29
N PRO A 183 -9.44 -1.81 11.51
CA PRO A 183 -9.26 -3.17 11.98
C PRO A 183 -9.80 -4.17 10.95
N SER A 184 -9.07 -5.24 10.69
CA SER A 184 -9.57 -6.33 9.85
C SER A 184 -10.87 -6.84 10.46
N ALA A 185 -11.96 -6.85 9.67
CA ALA A 185 -13.25 -7.35 10.15
C ALA A 185 -13.12 -8.83 10.53
N ARG A 186 -13.76 -9.16 11.63
CA ARG A 186 -13.91 -10.54 12.11
C ARG A 186 -14.77 -11.36 11.15
#